data_f1a31893004b35ba7cb3ec5ce16de3af
#
_entry.id   f1a31893004b35ba7cb3ec5ce16de3af
#
_cell.length_a   1.000
_cell.length_b   1.000
_cell.length_c   1.000
_cell.angle_alpha   90.00
_cell.angle_beta   90.00
_cell.angle_gamma   90.00
#
_symmetry.space_group_name_H-M   'P 1'
#
loop_
_entity.id
_entity.type
_entity.pdbx_description
1 polymer ?
#
loop_
_entity_poly.entity_id
_entity_poly.type
_entity_poly.pdbx_seq_one_letter_code
_entity_poly.pdbx_strand_id
1 'polypeptide(L)'
;ILGDSDRLQAVAEDFVAHYEARIAEGSTVEGKAMFVCSNRTIAYNLYKKIVALRPEWAKLPTCNVMSLPQYGMVAEPLVQYENSPLPIERIKLVMTRNKDDEQELYDLLGTDEDRKKLDIQFKNPKSNFKIAIVVDMWITGFDVPCLDTMYIDKPLQQHTLVQTISRVNRVYPGKDKGLVVDYIGIKNN
;
A
#
# COMPACT_ATOMS: atom_id res chain seq x y z
N ILE A 1 -15.07 -5.48 -19.15
CA ILE A 1 -15.55 -5.77 -17.80
C ILE A 1 -14.39 -5.54 -16.83
N LEU A 2 -14.67 -5.09 -15.57
CA LEU A 2 -13.63 -4.66 -14.61
C LEU A 2 -12.57 -5.74 -14.30
N GLY A 3 -12.97 -7.00 -14.25
CA GLY A 3 -12.10 -8.15 -13.94
C GLY A 3 -11.40 -8.77 -15.14
N ASP A 4 -11.48 -8.16 -16.31
CA ASP A 4 -10.79 -8.65 -17.50
C ASP A 4 -9.26 -8.63 -17.30
N SER A 5 -8.59 -9.73 -17.69
CA SER A 5 -7.16 -9.92 -17.44
C SER A 5 -6.29 -8.90 -18.16
N ASP A 6 -6.63 -8.56 -19.40
CA ASP A 6 -5.84 -7.62 -20.21
C ASP A 6 -6.02 -6.20 -19.67
N ARG A 7 -7.24 -5.86 -19.24
CA ARG A 7 -7.50 -4.59 -18.56
C ARG A 7 -6.71 -4.48 -17.27
N LEU A 8 -6.73 -5.52 -16.43
CA LEU A 8 -5.97 -5.52 -15.16
C LEU A 8 -4.46 -5.46 -15.40
N GLN A 9 -3.98 -6.06 -16.48
CA GLN A 9 -2.57 -5.93 -16.86
C GLN A 9 -2.22 -4.48 -17.22
N ALA A 10 -3.03 -3.83 -18.04
CA ALA A 10 -2.84 -2.43 -18.41
C ALA A 10 -2.91 -1.49 -17.18
N VAL A 11 -3.85 -1.74 -16.27
CA VAL A 11 -3.97 -0.99 -15.01
C VAL A 11 -2.74 -1.18 -14.12
N ALA A 12 -2.22 -2.41 -14.01
CA ALA A 12 -1.03 -2.69 -13.22
C ALA A 12 0.22 -1.99 -13.80
N GLU A 13 0.39 -2.01 -15.11
CA GLU A 13 1.50 -1.35 -15.81
C GLU A 13 1.42 0.18 -15.66
N ASP A 14 0.27 0.76 -15.85
CA ASP A 14 0.04 2.21 -15.67
C ASP A 14 0.27 2.63 -14.21
N PHE A 15 -0.27 1.86 -13.26
CA PHE A 15 -0.06 2.11 -11.84
C PHE A 15 1.43 2.12 -11.48
N VAL A 16 2.17 1.10 -11.89
CA VAL A 16 3.61 0.98 -11.58
C VAL A 16 4.37 2.16 -12.19
N ALA A 17 4.14 2.45 -13.47
CA ALA A 17 4.81 3.55 -14.15
C ALA A 17 4.49 4.91 -13.51
N HIS A 18 3.23 5.17 -13.20
CA HIS A 18 2.79 6.42 -12.58
C HIS A 18 3.33 6.57 -11.15
N TYR A 19 3.28 5.49 -10.35
CA TYR A 19 3.81 5.50 -8.98
C TYR A 19 5.31 5.77 -8.96
N GLU A 20 6.08 5.07 -9.80
CA GLU A 20 7.54 5.25 -9.90
C GLU A 20 7.91 6.65 -10.41
N ALA A 21 7.19 7.18 -11.39
CA ALA A 21 7.39 8.53 -11.89
C ALA A 21 7.18 9.58 -10.79
N ARG A 22 6.13 9.45 -9.98
CA ARG A 22 5.88 10.36 -8.85
C ARG A 22 6.99 10.32 -7.80
N ILE A 23 7.52 9.13 -7.50
CA ILE A 23 8.67 8.98 -6.60
C ILE A 23 9.90 9.68 -7.18
N ALA A 24 10.21 9.43 -8.46
CA ALA A 24 11.37 9.98 -9.14
C ALA A 24 11.32 11.52 -9.27
N GLU A 25 10.13 12.07 -9.47
CA GLU A 25 9.89 13.52 -9.57
C GLU A 25 9.87 14.22 -8.20
N GLY A 26 9.88 13.47 -7.09
CA GLY A 26 9.71 14.04 -5.76
C GLY A 26 8.29 14.59 -5.50
N SER A 27 7.30 14.10 -6.25
CA SER A 27 5.89 14.54 -6.16
C SER A 27 5.14 13.90 -4.99
N THR A 28 5.79 13.08 -4.20
CA THR A 28 5.25 12.44 -2.99
C THR A 28 6.17 12.73 -1.80
N VAL A 29 5.59 12.87 -0.60
CA VAL A 29 6.39 13.14 0.60
C VAL A 29 6.97 11.85 1.15
N GLU A 30 6.12 10.84 1.37
CA GLU A 30 6.51 9.57 1.97
C GLU A 30 6.31 8.36 1.04
N GLY A 31 5.83 8.57 -0.18
CA GLY A 31 5.55 7.51 -1.14
C GLY A 31 4.36 6.62 -0.76
N LYS A 32 3.47 7.08 0.12
CA LYS A 32 2.29 6.32 0.52
C LYS A 32 1.20 6.40 -0.53
N ALA A 33 0.74 5.25 -1.01
CA ALA A 33 -0.33 5.13 -1.98
C ALA A 33 -1.34 4.06 -1.55
N MET A 34 -2.60 4.30 -1.83
CA MET A 34 -3.68 3.34 -1.61
C MET A 34 -4.35 3.03 -2.95
N PHE A 35 -4.55 1.74 -3.23
CA PHE A 35 -5.27 1.28 -4.41
C PHE A 35 -6.59 0.63 -3.98
N VAL A 36 -7.71 1.20 -4.40
CA VAL A 36 -9.06 0.76 -4.05
C VAL A 36 -9.63 -0.07 -5.19
N CYS A 37 -9.92 -1.35 -4.95
CA CYS A 37 -10.45 -2.29 -5.92
C CYS A 37 -11.93 -2.58 -5.68
N SER A 38 -12.63 -2.99 -6.74
CA SER A 38 -14.07 -3.27 -6.70
C SER A 38 -14.43 -4.50 -5.89
N ASN A 39 -13.61 -5.54 -5.91
CA ASN A 39 -13.84 -6.79 -5.18
C ASN A 39 -12.53 -7.55 -4.89
N ARG A 40 -12.64 -8.62 -4.10
CA ARG A 40 -11.50 -9.42 -3.63
C ARG A 40 -10.70 -10.07 -4.77
N THR A 41 -11.41 -10.64 -5.74
CA THR A 41 -10.77 -11.31 -6.89
C THR A 41 -9.98 -10.34 -7.74
N ILE A 42 -10.53 -9.16 -8.02
CA ILE A 42 -9.84 -8.09 -8.74
C ILE A 42 -8.62 -7.61 -7.96
N ALA A 43 -8.76 -7.39 -6.66
CA ALA A 43 -7.66 -6.94 -5.80
C ALA A 43 -6.51 -7.96 -5.78
N TYR A 44 -6.80 -9.24 -5.65
CA TYR A 44 -5.80 -10.29 -5.65
C TYR A 44 -5.12 -10.46 -7.01
N ASN A 45 -5.88 -10.43 -8.10
CA ASN A 45 -5.33 -10.50 -9.45
C ASN A 45 -4.47 -9.29 -9.78
N LEU A 46 -4.89 -8.11 -9.39
CA LEU A 46 -4.09 -6.88 -9.53
C LEU A 46 -2.78 -6.98 -8.73
N TYR A 47 -2.85 -7.41 -7.48
CA TYR A 47 -1.67 -7.63 -6.65
C TYR A 47 -0.67 -8.57 -7.32
N LYS A 48 -1.12 -9.72 -7.83
CA LYS A 48 -0.27 -10.68 -8.55
C LYS A 48 0.41 -10.06 -9.76
N LYS A 49 -0.31 -9.26 -10.54
CA LYS A 49 0.23 -8.59 -11.73
C LYS A 49 1.27 -7.52 -11.37
N ILE A 50 1.01 -6.72 -10.34
CA ILE A 50 1.97 -5.71 -9.84
C ILE A 50 3.23 -6.39 -9.32
N VAL A 51 3.10 -7.45 -8.53
CA VAL A 51 4.25 -8.21 -8.02
C VAL A 51 5.03 -8.91 -9.12
N ALA A 52 4.38 -9.35 -10.20
CA ALA A 52 5.06 -9.88 -11.37
C ALA A 52 5.92 -8.81 -12.08
N LEU A 53 5.45 -7.55 -12.11
CA LEU A 53 6.20 -6.41 -12.66
C LEU A 53 7.33 -5.93 -11.73
N ARG A 54 7.12 -6.02 -10.42
CA ARG A 54 8.06 -5.56 -9.38
C ARG A 54 8.14 -6.57 -8.24
N PRO A 55 8.82 -7.71 -8.43
CA PRO A 55 8.90 -8.76 -7.42
C PRO A 55 9.56 -8.30 -6.12
N GLU A 56 10.45 -7.32 -6.19
CA GLU A 56 11.13 -6.74 -5.03
C GLU A 56 10.19 -6.02 -4.07
N TRP A 57 9.02 -5.55 -4.55
CA TRP A 57 8.04 -4.86 -3.69
C TRP A 57 7.34 -5.82 -2.71
N ALA A 58 7.28 -7.10 -3.05
CA ALA A 58 6.70 -8.15 -2.20
C ALA A 58 7.74 -8.88 -1.35
N LYS A 59 8.97 -8.39 -1.30
CA LYS A 59 10.05 -8.94 -0.48
C LYS A 59 10.35 -8.03 0.70
N LEU A 60 10.80 -8.63 1.79
CA LEU A 60 11.34 -7.87 2.91
C LEU A 60 12.58 -7.11 2.45
N PRO A 61 12.77 -5.86 2.91
CA PRO A 61 14.00 -5.13 2.63
C PRO A 61 15.18 -5.93 3.17
N THR A 62 16.16 -6.19 2.32
CA THR A 62 17.44 -6.75 2.77
C THR A 62 18.14 -5.69 3.61
N CYS A 63 18.20 -5.91 4.91
CA CYS A 63 19.15 -5.20 5.75
C CYS A 63 20.54 -5.57 5.25
N ASN A 64 21.23 -4.66 4.59
CA ASN A 64 22.68 -4.74 4.51
C ASN A 64 23.17 -4.67 5.94
N VAL A 65 23.44 -5.81 6.54
CA VAL A 65 24.25 -5.89 7.74
C VAL A 65 25.60 -5.37 7.29
N MET A 66 25.85 -4.08 7.48
CA MET A 66 27.21 -3.56 7.42
C MET A 66 28.01 -4.48 8.31
N SER A 67 28.98 -5.18 7.72
CA SER A 67 29.94 -5.99 8.43
C SER A 67 30.49 -5.17 9.60
N LEU A 68 30.08 -5.57 10.81
CA LEU A 68 30.66 -5.02 12.04
C LEU A 68 32.16 -5.25 11.97
N PRO A 69 32.97 -4.21 12.17
CA PRO A 69 34.41 -4.45 12.33
C PRO A 69 34.62 -5.40 13.52
N GLN A 70 35.32 -6.51 13.27
CA GLN A 70 35.81 -7.41 14.32
C GLN A 70 36.79 -6.65 15.21
N TYR A 71 36.27 -5.99 16.22
CA TYR A 71 37.05 -5.60 17.37
C TYR A 71 36.25 -5.94 18.63
N GLY A 72 36.80 -6.88 19.40
CA GLY A 72 36.21 -7.32 20.65
C GLY A 72 36.06 -6.16 21.62
N MET A 73 34.84 -5.93 22.05
CA MET A 73 34.50 -5.28 23.32
C MET A 73 33.06 -5.61 23.71
N VAL A 74 32.95 -6.02 24.96
CA VAL A 74 31.79 -6.15 25.84
C VAL A 74 30.46 -5.67 25.24
N ALA A 75 29.55 -6.63 25.09
CA ALA A 75 28.18 -6.35 24.67
C ALA A 75 27.50 -5.49 25.73
N GLU A 76 27.34 -4.20 25.46
CA GLU A 76 26.28 -3.42 26.11
C GLU A 76 24.94 -3.91 25.59
N PRO A 77 23.91 -4.01 26.46
CA PRO A 77 22.59 -4.45 25.99
C PRO A 77 22.11 -3.47 24.92
N LEU A 78 21.80 -4.02 23.73
CA LEU A 78 21.15 -3.28 22.65
C LEU A 78 19.92 -2.59 23.22
N VAL A 79 19.99 -1.29 23.37
CA VAL A 79 18.82 -0.44 23.61
C VAL A 79 17.88 -0.70 22.44
N GLN A 80 16.81 -1.44 22.70
CA GLN A 80 15.72 -1.59 21.74
C GLN A 80 15.19 -0.19 21.45
N TYR A 81 15.45 0.31 20.24
CA TYR A 81 14.75 1.47 19.74
C TYR A 81 13.29 1.06 19.53
N GLU A 82 12.43 1.31 20.50
CA GLU A 82 11.01 1.00 20.49
C GLU A 82 10.24 1.63 19.32
N ASN A 83 10.89 2.44 18.49
CA ASN A 83 10.32 3.16 17.36
C ASN A 83 10.93 2.80 15.98
N SER A 84 11.76 1.77 15.87
CA SER A 84 12.21 1.33 14.57
C SER A 84 11.09 0.62 13.82
N PRO A 85 10.77 1.01 12.57
CA PRO A 85 9.75 0.32 11.81
C PRO A 85 10.15 -1.14 11.61
N LEU A 86 9.24 -2.06 11.90
CA LEU A 86 9.47 -3.48 11.64
C LEU A 86 9.71 -3.70 10.15
N PRO A 87 10.61 -4.64 9.78
CA PRO A 87 10.79 -5.00 8.38
C PRO A 87 9.48 -5.52 7.80
N ILE A 88 9.05 -4.90 6.71
CA ILE A 88 7.80 -5.19 6.02
C ILE A 88 7.98 -4.97 4.52
N GLU A 89 7.21 -5.66 3.70
CA GLU A 89 7.20 -5.51 2.26
C GLU A 89 6.63 -4.13 1.86
N ARG A 90 7.03 -3.63 0.70
CA ARG A 90 6.55 -2.35 0.19
C ARG A 90 5.07 -2.36 -0.17
N ILE A 91 4.57 -3.49 -0.71
CA ILE A 91 3.18 -3.67 -1.13
C ILE A 91 2.51 -4.77 -0.30
N LYS A 92 1.29 -4.49 0.16
CA LYS A 92 0.46 -5.47 0.85
C LYS A 92 -0.97 -5.42 0.34
N LEU A 93 -1.58 -6.59 0.27
CA LEU A 93 -3.01 -6.76 0.05
C LEU A 93 -3.73 -6.78 1.41
N VAL A 94 -4.65 -5.85 1.63
CA VAL A 94 -5.32 -5.64 2.92
C VAL A 94 -6.80 -5.98 2.81
N MET A 95 -7.14 -7.18 3.21
CA MET A 95 -8.51 -7.72 3.23
C MET A 95 -8.67 -8.68 4.41
N THR A 96 -9.92 -8.99 4.77
CA THR A 96 -10.20 -10.06 5.71
C THR A 96 -10.00 -11.41 5.05
N ARG A 97 -9.54 -12.42 5.80
CA ARG A 97 -9.55 -13.81 5.35
C ARG A 97 -10.98 -14.34 5.24
N ASN A 98 -11.24 -15.18 4.25
CA ASN A 98 -12.41 -16.02 4.16
C ASN A 98 -12.00 -17.49 4.19
N LYS A 99 -12.88 -18.34 4.71
CA LYS A 99 -12.61 -19.79 4.75
C LYS A 99 -12.51 -20.44 3.36
N ASP A 100 -13.13 -19.80 2.37
CA ASP A 100 -13.17 -20.26 0.98
C ASP A 100 -12.06 -19.64 0.12
N ASP A 101 -11.14 -18.88 0.73
CA ASP A 101 -9.99 -18.33 0.01
C ASP A 101 -9.04 -19.47 -0.41
N GLU A 102 -8.42 -19.32 -1.58
CA GLU A 102 -7.30 -20.17 -2.00
C GLU A 102 -6.17 -20.09 -0.95
N GLN A 103 -5.46 -21.20 -0.74
CA GLN A 103 -4.45 -21.27 0.33
C GLN A 103 -3.40 -20.16 0.23
N GLU A 104 -2.94 -19.85 -0.97
CA GLU A 104 -1.97 -18.75 -1.19
C GLU A 104 -2.52 -17.40 -0.74
N LEU A 105 -3.77 -17.10 -1.09
CA LEU A 105 -4.42 -15.86 -0.67
C LEU A 105 -4.64 -15.84 0.85
N TYR A 106 -5.09 -16.95 1.40
CA TYR A 106 -5.32 -17.09 2.83
C TYR A 106 -4.04 -16.83 3.64
N ASP A 107 -2.91 -17.40 3.21
CA ASP A 107 -1.63 -17.21 3.86
C ASP A 107 -1.10 -15.77 3.66
N LEU A 108 -1.27 -15.21 2.46
CA LEU A 108 -0.88 -13.84 2.13
C LEU A 108 -1.57 -12.79 3.01
N LEU A 109 -2.85 -12.98 3.31
CA LEU A 109 -3.65 -12.01 4.06
C LEU A 109 -3.31 -11.97 5.57
N GLY A 110 -2.74 -13.05 6.10
CA GLY A 110 -2.41 -13.11 7.52
C GLY A 110 -3.63 -13.11 8.44
N THR A 111 -3.39 -13.03 9.72
CA THR A 111 -4.43 -13.02 10.78
C THR A 111 -5.01 -11.61 11.00
N ASP A 112 -6.03 -11.50 11.85
CA ASP A 112 -6.57 -10.21 12.28
C ASP A 112 -5.54 -9.39 13.07
N GLU A 113 -4.65 -10.06 13.80
CA GLU A 113 -3.54 -9.41 14.50
C GLU A 113 -2.51 -8.86 13.51
N ASP A 114 -2.19 -9.63 12.46
CA ASP A 114 -1.29 -9.16 11.40
C ASP A 114 -1.88 -7.93 10.70
N ARG A 115 -3.18 -7.92 10.47
CA ARG A 115 -3.89 -6.78 9.87
C ARG A 115 -3.84 -5.52 10.74
N LYS A 116 -3.93 -5.67 12.07
CA LYS A 116 -3.72 -4.55 13.01
C LYS A 116 -2.29 -3.99 12.93
N LYS A 117 -1.30 -4.88 12.77
CA LYS A 117 0.09 -4.45 12.54
C LYS A 117 0.25 -3.70 11.23
N LEU A 118 -0.45 -4.13 10.16
CA LEU A 118 -0.46 -3.40 8.87
C LEU A 118 -1.03 -2.00 9.01
N ASP A 119 -2.11 -1.81 9.79
CA ASP A 119 -2.67 -0.49 10.11
C ASP A 119 -1.59 0.44 10.71
N ILE A 120 -0.92 -0.02 11.76
CA ILE A 120 0.14 0.75 12.43
C ILE A 120 1.28 1.06 11.48
N GLN A 121 1.73 0.08 10.70
CA GLN A 121 2.83 0.24 9.76
C GLN A 121 2.47 1.19 8.61
N PHE A 122 1.26 1.13 8.09
CA PHE A 122 0.84 2.04 7.02
C PHE A 122 0.72 3.48 7.48
N LYS A 123 0.31 3.72 8.72
CA LYS A 123 0.27 5.05 9.35
C LYS A 123 1.66 5.62 9.65
N ASN A 124 2.66 4.76 9.82
CA ASN A 124 4.03 5.19 10.07
C ASN A 124 4.70 5.66 8.77
N PRO A 125 5.04 6.95 8.63
CA PRO A 125 5.64 7.49 7.41
C PRO A 125 7.00 6.86 7.08
N LYS A 126 7.74 6.40 8.09
CA LYS A 126 9.08 5.78 7.94
C LYS A 126 9.03 4.30 7.60
N SER A 127 7.88 3.63 7.71
CA SER A 127 7.74 2.23 7.35
C SER A 127 7.99 2.01 5.87
N ASN A 128 8.59 0.86 5.51
CA ASN A 128 8.73 0.43 4.12
C ASN A 128 7.40 0.08 3.46
N PHE A 129 6.33 -0.13 4.24
CA PHE A 129 4.99 -0.38 3.73
C PHE A 129 4.41 0.90 3.09
N LYS A 130 4.49 0.99 1.77
CA LYS A 130 4.14 2.19 0.99
C LYS A 130 2.87 2.05 0.18
N ILE A 131 2.51 0.84 -0.26
CA ILE A 131 1.40 0.58 -1.18
C ILE A 131 0.43 -0.40 -0.53
N ALA A 132 -0.80 0.05 -0.25
CA ALA A 132 -1.89 -0.78 0.25
C ALA A 132 -2.93 -1.00 -0.84
N ILE A 133 -3.22 -2.26 -1.18
CA ILE A 133 -4.34 -2.65 -2.05
C ILE A 133 -5.49 -3.05 -1.15
N VAL A 134 -6.63 -2.38 -1.27
CA VAL A 134 -7.81 -2.55 -0.43
C VAL A 134 -9.07 -2.73 -1.27
N VAL A 135 -10.13 -3.25 -0.67
CA VAL A 135 -11.47 -3.33 -1.30
C VAL A 135 -12.45 -2.40 -0.58
N ASP A 136 -12.80 -2.72 0.65
CA ASP A 136 -13.72 -1.93 1.49
C ASP A 136 -13.05 -1.38 2.74
N MET A 137 -11.97 -2.02 3.17
CA MET A 137 -11.21 -1.61 4.35
C MET A 137 -10.46 -0.30 4.10
N TRP A 138 -10.34 0.51 5.15
CA TRP A 138 -9.60 1.77 5.15
C TRP A 138 -10.16 2.89 4.28
N ILE A 139 -11.25 2.66 3.58
CA ILE A 139 -11.94 3.69 2.78
C ILE A 139 -12.63 4.69 3.71
N THR A 140 -13.19 4.19 4.82
CA THR A 140 -13.84 5.01 5.84
C THR A 140 -13.21 4.76 7.21
N GLY A 141 -13.17 5.79 8.06
CA GLY A 141 -12.69 5.65 9.44
C GLY A 141 -11.18 5.47 9.63
N PHE A 142 -10.39 5.43 8.55
CA PHE A 142 -8.95 5.24 8.58
C PHE A 142 -8.22 6.55 8.23
N ASP A 143 -7.35 7.01 9.10
CA ASP A 143 -6.65 8.28 8.93
C ASP A 143 -5.15 8.08 8.77
N VAL A 144 -4.62 8.47 7.60
CA VAL A 144 -3.20 8.42 7.26
C VAL A 144 -2.80 9.77 6.67
N PRO A 145 -2.36 10.73 7.50
CA PRO A 145 -2.04 12.07 7.01
C PRO A 145 -0.97 12.10 5.91
N CYS A 146 0.01 11.20 5.96
CA CYS A 146 1.07 11.09 4.96
C CYS A 146 0.64 10.40 3.64
N LEU A 147 -0.59 9.87 3.55
CA LEU A 147 -1.14 9.33 2.30
C LEU A 147 -1.36 10.46 1.31
N ASP A 148 -0.67 10.41 0.18
CA ASP A 148 -0.73 11.47 -0.82
C ASP A 148 -1.33 11.06 -2.17
N THR A 149 -1.42 9.77 -2.44
CA THR A 149 -1.95 9.27 -3.72
C THR A 149 -2.96 8.14 -3.49
N MET A 150 -4.10 8.25 -4.15
CA MET A 150 -5.13 7.21 -4.15
C MET A 150 -5.50 6.84 -5.58
N TYR A 151 -5.50 5.55 -5.87
CA TYR A 151 -5.91 4.97 -7.14
C TYR A 151 -7.24 4.28 -6.93
N ILE A 152 -8.23 4.57 -7.78
CA ILE A 152 -9.60 4.09 -7.63
C ILE A 152 -9.97 3.24 -8.84
N ASP A 153 -10.18 1.95 -8.61
CA ASP A 153 -10.74 0.99 -9.57
C ASP A 153 -12.04 0.39 -9.02
N LYS A 154 -12.89 1.26 -8.50
CA LYS A 154 -14.16 0.91 -7.88
C LYS A 154 -15.21 1.97 -8.15
N PRO A 155 -16.42 1.61 -8.64
CA PRO A 155 -17.54 2.55 -8.72
C PRO A 155 -17.90 3.02 -7.30
N LEU A 156 -17.70 4.29 -7.02
CA LEU A 156 -18.05 4.89 -5.73
C LEU A 156 -19.25 5.81 -5.89
N GLN A 157 -20.16 5.76 -4.92
CA GLN A 157 -21.25 6.73 -4.83
C GLN A 157 -20.69 8.10 -4.43
N GLN A 158 -21.37 9.15 -4.82
CA GLN A 158 -20.91 10.53 -4.70
C GLN A 158 -20.41 10.90 -3.29
N HIS A 159 -21.16 10.54 -2.24
CA HIS A 159 -20.76 10.83 -0.86
C HIS A 159 -19.55 10.01 -0.42
N THR A 160 -19.46 8.74 -0.84
CA THR A 160 -18.30 7.87 -0.55
C THR A 160 -17.05 8.37 -1.29
N LEU A 161 -17.20 8.83 -2.53
CA LEU A 161 -16.11 9.43 -3.30
C LEU A 161 -15.55 10.67 -2.60
N VAL A 162 -16.40 11.58 -2.13
CA VAL A 162 -15.97 12.77 -1.39
C VAL A 162 -15.23 12.39 -0.11
N GLN A 163 -15.74 11.43 0.65
CA GLN A 163 -15.06 10.92 1.85
C GLN A 163 -13.71 10.28 1.53
N THR A 164 -13.64 9.54 0.43
CA THR A 164 -12.41 8.88 -0.04
C THR A 164 -11.37 9.93 -0.46
N ILE A 165 -11.76 10.93 -1.24
CA ILE A 165 -10.89 12.03 -1.66
C ILE A 165 -10.38 12.82 -0.44
N SER A 166 -11.20 13.04 0.57
CA SER A 166 -10.81 13.76 1.77
C SER A 166 -9.64 13.09 2.54
N ARG A 167 -9.44 11.79 2.33
CA ARG A 167 -8.33 11.05 2.98
C ARG A 167 -6.97 11.46 2.45
N VAL A 168 -6.85 11.71 1.14
CA VAL A 168 -5.58 12.17 0.53
C VAL A 168 -5.35 13.66 0.70
N ASN A 169 -6.36 14.43 1.05
CA ASN A 169 -6.25 15.87 1.26
C ASN A 169 -5.95 16.29 2.71
N ARG A 170 -5.49 15.36 3.54
CA ARG A 170 -5.02 15.69 4.90
C ARG A 170 -3.78 16.54 4.86
N VAL A 171 -3.70 17.48 5.78
CA VAL A 171 -2.51 18.31 5.97
C VAL A 171 -1.37 17.45 6.53
N TYR A 172 -0.23 17.52 5.88
CA TYR A 172 0.99 16.82 6.31
C TYR A 172 2.21 17.66 5.91
N PRO A 173 3.27 17.73 6.75
CA PRO A 173 4.46 18.54 6.45
C PRO A 173 5.08 18.18 5.10
N GLY A 174 5.29 19.19 4.25
CA GLY A 174 5.85 19.02 2.91
C GLY A 174 4.87 18.52 1.84
N LYS A 175 3.62 18.28 2.20
CA LYS A 175 2.58 17.83 1.28
C LYS A 175 1.70 19.01 0.87
N ASP A 176 1.75 19.38 -0.41
CA ASP A 176 0.93 20.48 -0.94
C ASP A 176 -0.52 20.05 -1.20
N LYS A 177 -0.71 18.85 -1.78
CA LYS A 177 -2.02 18.31 -2.16
C LYS A 177 -1.99 16.80 -2.28
N GLY A 178 -3.17 16.18 -2.15
CA GLY A 178 -3.40 14.79 -2.52
C GLY A 178 -3.72 14.63 -4.00
N LEU A 179 -3.43 13.46 -4.54
CA LEU A 179 -3.78 13.07 -5.91
C LEU A 179 -4.71 11.87 -5.91
N VAL A 180 -5.75 11.93 -6.73
CA VAL A 180 -6.63 10.79 -7.02
C VAL A 180 -6.53 10.44 -8.49
N VAL A 181 -6.26 9.18 -8.77
CA VAL A 181 -6.24 8.60 -10.12
C VAL A 181 -7.43 7.65 -10.23
N ASP A 182 -8.29 7.89 -11.21
CA ASP A 182 -9.52 7.12 -11.42
C ASP A 182 -9.42 6.25 -12.68
N TYR A 183 -9.50 4.93 -12.50
CA TYR A 183 -9.48 3.94 -13.59
C TYR A 183 -10.89 3.54 -14.07
N ILE A 184 -11.95 3.97 -13.38
CA ILE A 184 -13.33 3.66 -13.77
C ILE A 184 -13.83 4.64 -14.82
N GLY A 185 -13.33 5.87 -14.79
CA GLY A 185 -13.87 7.00 -15.52
C GLY A 185 -15.19 7.47 -14.89
N ILE A 186 -15.13 8.50 -14.10
CA ILE A 186 -16.35 9.17 -13.60
C ILE A 186 -17.01 9.81 -14.83
N LYS A 187 -17.99 9.10 -15.41
CA LYS A 187 -18.86 9.73 -16.40
C LYS A 187 -19.63 10.81 -15.66
N ASN A 188 -19.30 12.06 -15.94
CA ASN A 188 -20.17 13.18 -15.61
C ASN A 188 -21.50 12.96 -16.36
N ASN A 189 -22.51 12.53 -15.64
CA ASN A 189 -23.90 12.62 -16.07
C ASN A 189 -24.48 13.94 -15.56
#